data_87bb609ff04f19eccdaeefb3805357ad
#
_entry.id   87bb609ff04f19eccdaeefb3805357ad
#
_cell.length_a   1.000
_cell.length_b   1.000
_cell.length_c   1.000
_cell.angle_alpha   90.00
_cell.angle_beta   90.00
_cell.angle_gamma   90.00
#
_symmetry.space_group_name_H-M   'P 1'
#
loop_
_entity.id
_entity.type
_entity.pdbx_description
1 polymer ?
#
loop_
_entity_poly.entity_id
_entity_poly.type
_entity_poly.pdbx_seq_one_letter_code
_entity_poly.pdbx_strand_id
1 'polypeptide(L)'
;MLAGNQTVTDEGKGFVEVTLNPDGSVSQSVPCNTWGIIGDATSGGWSTDTQMEYDENTRLWTVITSLTPNHFKFRANNDWTINYGGDGTTEFGLAPSGSDIPVANESAYIVTLNLTNAGKYTYSLEETTIELSSAFMTLPGSYQGWSPEAESAYKVTSEARDFKYTGSGYFDAGTEFKFYDGGTWIGIVGDITWNDDQSKGDFVIGDGANIVIPNAGYYKITADTKKMVASVAKTGWEIIGDALPDGWDKGQLMTYDPATQTWSITATVNDGDLKFRWDASWTINLGGDLNALTQGGPNIHVSAGTYKITLDANNNKATITPA
;
A
#
# COMPACT_ATOMS: atom_id res chain seq x y z
N MET A 1 -3.47 -41.49 -6.09
CA MET A 1 -2.76 -40.32 -5.61
C MET A 1 -3.79 -39.40 -4.96
N LEU A 2 -3.66 -39.17 -3.67
CA LEU A 2 -4.52 -38.22 -2.97
C LEU A 2 -4.03 -36.83 -3.36
N ALA A 3 -4.90 -36.03 -3.94
CA ALA A 3 -4.65 -34.62 -4.19
C ALA A 3 -4.34 -33.92 -2.85
N GLY A 4 -3.40 -32.97 -2.85
CA GLY A 4 -2.95 -32.27 -1.68
C GLY A 4 -4.10 -31.73 -0.84
N ASN A 5 -3.97 -31.82 0.46
CA ASN A 5 -4.93 -31.26 1.40
C ASN A 5 -4.62 -29.78 1.63
N GLN A 6 -5.65 -28.97 1.58
CA GLN A 6 -5.56 -27.59 2.00
C GLN A 6 -5.78 -27.49 3.51
N THR A 7 -4.96 -26.70 4.15
CA THR A 7 -5.16 -26.32 5.55
C THR A 7 -5.45 -24.83 5.59
N VAL A 8 -6.62 -24.46 6.06
CA VAL A 8 -6.94 -23.06 6.36
C VAL A 8 -6.19 -22.69 7.63
N THR A 9 -5.35 -21.67 7.57
CA THR A 9 -4.64 -21.16 8.75
C THR A 9 -5.54 -20.29 9.60
N ASP A 10 -5.10 -19.95 10.80
CA ASP A 10 -5.80 -19.12 11.77
C ASP A 10 -6.41 -17.89 11.11
N GLU A 11 -7.67 -17.59 11.38
CA GLU A 11 -8.49 -16.50 10.82
C GLU A 11 -9.17 -16.75 9.46
N GLY A 12 -9.06 -17.92 8.86
CA GLY A 12 -9.83 -18.31 7.67
C GLY A 12 -9.44 -17.67 6.34
N LYS A 13 -8.50 -16.75 6.33
CA LYS A 13 -8.11 -15.97 5.14
C LYS A 13 -6.94 -16.55 4.36
N GLY A 14 -6.08 -17.31 5.03
CA GLY A 14 -4.93 -17.93 4.42
C GLY A 14 -5.16 -19.39 4.10
N PHE A 15 -4.59 -19.90 3.03
CA PHE A 15 -4.46 -21.32 2.81
C PHE A 15 -3.00 -21.69 2.61
N VAL A 16 -2.72 -22.96 2.92
CA VAL A 16 -1.41 -23.55 2.71
C VAL A 16 -1.61 -24.75 1.82
N GLU A 17 -0.88 -24.80 0.73
CA GLU A 17 -0.84 -25.99 -0.12
C GLU A 17 0.09 -27.03 0.50
N VAL A 18 -0.43 -28.21 0.79
CA VAL A 18 0.34 -29.32 1.34
C VAL A 18 0.52 -30.37 0.26
N THR A 19 1.76 -30.67 -0.07
CA THR A 19 2.11 -31.68 -1.08
C THR A 19 2.76 -32.88 -0.42
N LEU A 20 2.21 -34.09 -0.67
CA LEU A 20 2.87 -35.35 -0.32
C LEU A 20 3.86 -35.71 -1.43
N ASN A 21 5.14 -35.68 -1.11
CA ASN A 21 6.20 -36.03 -2.05
C ASN A 21 6.29 -37.54 -2.30
N PRO A 22 6.89 -37.97 -3.44
CA PRO A 22 7.04 -39.40 -3.75
C PRO A 22 7.87 -40.20 -2.74
N ASP A 23 8.72 -39.54 -1.97
CA ASP A 23 9.54 -40.13 -0.89
C ASP A 23 8.80 -40.29 0.45
N GLY A 24 7.52 -39.86 0.49
CA GLY A 24 6.70 -39.87 1.69
C GLY A 24 6.85 -38.64 2.58
N SER A 25 7.71 -37.70 2.24
CA SER A 25 7.80 -36.42 2.94
C SER A 25 6.64 -35.49 2.60
N VAL A 26 6.37 -34.54 3.49
CA VAL A 26 5.34 -33.52 3.30
C VAL A 26 6.02 -32.17 3.14
N SER A 27 5.71 -31.45 2.06
CA SER A 27 6.08 -30.05 1.87
C SER A 27 4.87 -29.15 1.99
N GLN A 28 5.08 -27.96 2.49
CA GLN A 28 4.06 -26.95 2.75
C GLN A 28 4.46 -25.64 2.09
N SER A 29 3.51 -25.00 1.39
CA SER A 29 3.73 -23.68 0.82
C SER A 29 3.72 -22.59 1.89
N VAL A 30 4.16 -21.40 1.53
CA VAL A 30 3.99 -20.19 2.36
C VAL A 30 2.49 -19.90 2.51
N PRO A 31 2.00 -19.52 3.72
CA PRO A 31 0.60 -19.10 3.89
C PRO A 31 0.23 -17.95 2.95
N CYS A 32 -0.89 -18.09 2.26
CA CYS A 32 -1.41 -17.07 1.33
C CYS A 32 -2.45 -16.22 2.05
N ASN A 33 -2.01 -15.13 2.67
CA ASN A 33 -2.87 -14.25 3.47
C ASN A 33 -3.54 -13.15 2.66
N THR A 34 -3.00 -12.83 1.49
CA THR A 34 -3.54 -11.83 0.57
C THR A 34 -3.48 -12.35 -0.86
N TRP A 35 -4.43 -11.93 -1.68
CA TRP A 35 -4.42 -12.17 -3.11
C TRP A 35 -4.63 -10.87 -3.85
N GLY A 36 -4.00 -10.74 -5.01
CA GLY A 36 -4.15 -9.62 -5.91
C GLY A 36 -4.14 -10.07 -7.36
N ILE A 37 -4.61 -9.18 -8.23
CA ILE A 37 -4.42 -9.28 -9.66
C ILE A 37 -3.31 -8.33 -10.09
N ILE A 38 -2.46 -8.77 -11.02
CA ILE A 38 -1.32 -8.03 -11.53
C ILE A 38 -1.19 -8.26 -13.03
N GLY A 39 -0.87 -7.23 -13.78
CA GLY A 39 -0.73 -7.32 -15.25
C GLY A 39 -1.03 -6.00 -15.94
N ASP A 40 -0.66 -5.90 -17.20
CA ASP A 40 -0.84 -4.70 -18.00
C ASP A 40 -2.31 -4.36 -18.32
N ALA A 41 -3.25 -5.26 -18.03
CA ALA A 41 -4.67 -4.94 -17.96
C ALA A 41 -5.06 -4.10 -16.74
N THR A 42 -4.26 -4.08 -15.68
CA THR A 42 -4.51 -3.33 -14.44
C THR A 42 -3.80 -1.98 -14.44
N SER A 43 -4.25 -1.03 -13.62
CA SER A 43 -3.60 0.28 -13.49
C SER A 43 -2.18 0.21 -12.92
N GLY A 44 -1.86 -0.83 -12.13
CA GLY A 44 -0.54 -1.08 -11.55
C GLY A 44 0.45 -1.76 -12.49
N GLY A 45 -0.01 -2.22 -13.66
CA GLY A 45 0.80 -3.00 -14.60
C GLY A 45 1.36 -4.26 -13.94
N TRP A 46 2.55 -4.68 -14.35
CA TRP A 46 3.28 -5.82 -13.76
C TRP A 46 4.09 -5.45 -12.52
N SER A 47 3.92 -4.23 -11.99
CA SER A 47 4.70 -3.71 -10.85
C SER A 47 3.94 -3.73 -9.53
N THR A 48 2.63 -3.47 -9.56
CA THR A 48 1.81 -3.31 -8.36
C THR A 48 0.53 -4.11 -8.46
N ASP A 49 0.20 -4.87 -7.40
CA ASP A 49 -1.03 -5.64 -7.34
C ASP A 49 -2.24 -4.77 -7.05
N THR A 50 -3.35 -5.04 -7.73
CA THR A 50 -4.67 -4.63 -7.30
C THR A 50 -5.19 -5.67 -6.30
N GLN A 51 -5.31 -5.31 -5.03
CA GLN A 51 -5.65 -6.23 -3.95
C GLN A 51 -7.08 -6.71 -4.04
N MET A 52 -7.31 -7.97 -3.70
CA MET A 52 -8.63 -8.59 -3.62
C MET A 52 -9.11 -8.63 -2.17
N GLU A 53 -10.41 -8.57 -1.97
CA GLU A 53 -11.07 -8.75 -0.67
C GLU A 53 -11.58 -10.18 -0.53
N TYR A 54 -11.42 -10.76 0.66
CA TYR A 54 -11.92 -12.10 0.98
C TYR A 54 -13.27 -12.01 1.67
N ASP A 55 -14.24 -12.75 1.16
CA ASP A 55 -15.54 -12.93 1.81
C ASP A 55 -15.57 -14.28 2.54
N GLU A 56 -15.68 -14.22 3.87
CA GLU A 56 -15.68 -15.41 4.75
C GLU A 56 -16.91 -16.31 4.54
N ASN A 57 -18.05 -15.75 4.10
CA ASN A 57 -19.27 -16.50 3.88
C ASN A 57 -19.22 -17.31 2.58
N THR A 58 -18.73 -16.69 1.51
CA THR A 58 -18.60 -17.36 0.20
C THR A 58 -17.27 -18.05 0.02
N ARG A 59 -16.25 -17.70 0.81
CA ARG A 59 -14.85 -18.11 0.70
C ARG A 59 -14.22 -17.75 -0.66
N LEU A 60 -14.67 -16.66 -1.24
CA LEU A 60 -14.16 -16.16 -2.51
C LEU A 60 -13.31 -14.90 -2.27
N TRP A 61 -12.32 -14.72 -3.11
CA TRP A 61 -11.60 -13.46 -3.25
C TRP A 61 -12.21 -12.68 -4.39
N THR A 62 -12.51 -11.40 -4.17
CA THR A 62 -13.14 -10.55 -5.18
C THR A 62 -12.47 -9.18 -5.24
N VAL A 63 -12.47 -8.59 -6.43
CA VAL A 63 -12.15 -7.18 -6.62
C VAL A 63 -13.03 -6.60 -7.72
N ILE A 64 -13.44 -5.34 -7.54
CA ILE A 64 -14.12 -4.57 -8.58
C ILE A 64 -13.13 -3.51 -9.05
N THR A 65 -12.74 -3.58 -10.33
CA THR A 65 -11.72 -2.69 -10.88
C THR A 65 -11.93 -2.45 -12.36
N SER A 66 -11.35 -1.35 -12.89
CA SER A 66 -11.23 -1.17 -14.34
C SER A 66 -10.11 -2.05 -14.86
N LEU A 67 -10.39 -2.73 -15.96
CA LEU A 67 -9.38 -3.43 -16.75
C LEU A 67 -9.37 -2.92 -18.19
N THR A 68 -8.20 -2.90 -18.79
CA THR A 68 -8.01 -2.56 -20.22
C THR A 68 -7.78 -3.81 -21.04
N PRO A 69 -7.94 -3.75 -22.40
CA PRO A 69 -7.66 -4.90 -23.29
C PRO A 69 -6.18 -5.29 -23.27
N ASN A 70 -5.80 -6.13 -22.34
CA ASN A 70 -4.46 -6.64 -22.08
C ASN A 70 -4.56 -7.92 -21.23
N HIS A 71 -3.59 -8.20 -20.37
CA HIS A 71 -3.52 -9.45 -19.62
C HIS A 71 -3.30 -9.20 -18.12
N PHE A 72 -3.72 -10.17 -17.29
CA PHE A 72 -3.41 -10.19 -15.87
C PHE A 72 -3.18 -11.62 -15.37
N LYS A 73 -2.69 -11.74 -14.16
CA LYS A 73 -2.55 -12.98 -13.37
C LYS A 73 -3.00 -12.74 -11.94
N PHE A 74 -3.24 -13.81 -11.22
CA PHE A 74 -3.40 -13.79 -9.76
C PHE A 74 -2.08 -14.10 -9.10
N ARG A 75 -1.73 -13.39 -8.02
CA ARG A 75 -0.61 -13.80 -7.13
C ARG A 75 -0.93 -13.55 -5.68
N ALA A 76 -0.31 -14.36 -4.81
CA ALA A 76 -0.46 -14.25 -3.36
C ALA A 76 0.65 -13.39 -2.77
N ASN A 77 0.35 -12.71 -1.67
CA ASN A 77 1.31 -11.99 -0.83
C ASN A 77 2.19 -10.96 -1.58
N ASN A 78 1.70 -10.44 -2.71
CA ASN A 78 2.45 -9.54 -3.61
C ASN A 78 3.79 -10.14 -4.11
N ASP A 79 3.85 -11.47 -4.22
CA ASP A 79 5.06 -12.21 -4.57
C ASP A 79 4.79 -13.27 -5.64
N TRP A 80 5.77 -13.52 -6.53
CA TRP A 80 5.64 -14.47 -7.63
C TRP A 80 5.79 -15.94 -7.23
N THR A 81 6.16 -16.24 -6.00
CA THR A 81 6.33 -17.62 -5.49
C THR A 81 5.04 -18.41 -5.66
N ILE A 82 3.88 -17.77 -5.38
CA ILE A 82 2.56 -18.40 -5.58
C ILE A 82 1.75 -17.50 -6.49
N ASN A 83 1.58 -17.94 -7.73
CA ASN A 83 0.79 -17.26 -8.74
C ASN A 83 -0.01 -18.23 -9.59
N TYR A 84 -1.15 -17.78 -10.09
CA TYR A 84 -2.04 -18.54 -10.96
C TYR A 84 -2.37 -17.73 -12.21
N GLY A 85 -2.45 -18.43 -13.33
CA GLY A 85 -2.94 -17.95 -14.60
C GLY A 85 -3.85 -18.97 -15.23
N GLY A 86 -4.34 -18.72 -16.45
CA GLY A 86 -5.22 -19.63 -17.18
C GLY A 86 -4.58 -21.01 -17.40
N ASP A 87 -5.34 -22.08 -17.25
CA ASP A 87 -4.88 -23.46 -17.44
C ASP A 87 -4.75 -23.86 -18.93
N GLY A 88 -5.25 -23.01 -19.83
CA GLY A 88 -5.20 -23.23 -21.29
C GLY A 88 -6.12 -24.35 -21.80
N THR A 89 -6.91 -24.98 -20.92
CA THR A 89 -7.75 -26.14 -21.28
C THR A 89 -9.22 -25.96 -20.95
N THR A 90 -9.53 -25.24 -19.88
CA THR A 90 -10.89 -24.95 -19.48
C THR A 90 -11.13 -23.43 -19.46
N GLU A 91 -12.32 -23.02 -19.86
CA GLU A 91 -12.76 -21.65 -19.68
C GLU A 91 -12.77 -21.34 -18.18
N PHE A 92 -12.07 -20.30 -17.75
CA PHE A 92 -11.94 -19.90 -16.34
C PHE A 92 -11.16 -20.85 -15.42
N GLY A 93 -10.52 -21.89 -15.93
CA GLY A 93 -9.64 -22.77 -15.14
C GLY A 93 -8.28 -22.12 -14.86
N LEU A 94 -7.72 -22.42 -13.70
CA LEU A 94 -6.44 -21.87 -13.23
C LEU A 94 -5.39 -22.96 -13.04
N ALA A 95 -4.15 -22.65 -13.45
CA ALA A 95 -2.97 -23.48 -13.19
C ALA A 95 -1.89 -22.67 -12.45
N PRO A 96 -1.08 -23.32 -11.58
CA PRO A 96 0.10 -22.70 -11.00
C PRO A 96 1.04 -22.21 -12.11
N SER A 97 1.46 -20.95 -12.03
CA SER A 97 2.27 -20.29 -13.08
C SER A 97 1.69 -20.40 -14.49
N GLY A 98 0.35 -20.55 -14.60
CA GLY A 98 -0.37 -20.67 -15.86
C GLY A 98 -0.24 -19.45 -16.76
N SER A 99 -0.89 -19.51 -17.95
CA SER A 99 -0.84 -18.44 -18.94
C SER A 99 -1.48 -17.14 -18.43
N ASP A 100 -1.05 -16.02 -18.99
CA ASP A 100 -1.67 -14.73 -18.71
C ASP A 100 -3.13 -14.73 -19.16
N ILE A 101 -4.02 -14.19 -18.34
CA ILE A 101 -5.47 -14.19 -18.57
C ILE A 101 -5.82 -12.95 -19.39
N PRO A 102 -6.42 -13.12 -20.59
CA PRO A 102 -6.75 -11.98 -21.44
C PRO A 102 -8.01 -11.25 -20.97
N VAL A 103 -8.00 -9.93 -21.12
CA VAL A 103 -9.16 -9.04 -21.02
C VAL A 103 -9.50 -8.54 -22.41
N ALA A 104 -10.73 -8.71 -22.85
CA ALA A 104 -11.12 -8.39 -24.21
C ALA A 104 -11.49 -6.90 -24.41
N ASN A 105 -12.16 -6.31 -23.45
CA ASN A 105 -12.72 -4.95 -23.53
C ASN A 105 -12.23 -4.09 -22.37
N GLU A 106 -12.13 -2.78 -22.60
CA GLU A 106 -12.00 -1.82 -21.51
C GLU A 106 -13.35 -1.65 -20.81
N SER A 107 -13.43 -2.07 -19.55
CA SER A 107 -14.66 -1.99 -18.76
C SER A 107 -14.35 -2.06 -17.26
N ALA A 108 -15.37 -1.81 -16.45
CA ALA A 108 -15.37 -2.23 -15.05
C ALA A 108 -15.68 -3.73 -14.97
N TYR A 109 -14.93 -4.45 -14.17
CA TYR A 109 -15.09 -5.87 -13.95
C TYR A 109 -15.21 -6.23 -12.48
N ILE A 110 -16.06 -7.21 -12.19
CA ILE A 110 -15.99 -7.99 -10.98
C ILE A 110 -15.08 -9.19 -11.29
N VAL A 111 -13.92 -9.22 -10.69
CA VAL A 111 -12.97 -10.33 -10.81
C VAL A 111 -13.08 -11.18 -9.56
N THR A 112 -13.38 -12.46 -9.73
CA THR A 112 -13.50 -13.41 -8.61
C THR A 112 -12.46 -14.51 -8.75
N LEU A 113 -11.76 -14.83 -7.67
CA LEU A 113 -10.86 -15.96 -7.56
C LEU A 113 -11.45 -16.99 -6.59
N ASN A 114 -11.65 -18.21 -7.06
CA ASN A 114 -12.21 -19.31 -6.29
C ASN A 114 -11.16 -20.39 -6.05
N LEU A 115 -10.71 -20.49 -4.81
CA LEU A 115 -9.73 -21.45 -4.34
C LEU A 115 -10.34 -22.52 -3.42
N THR A 116 -11.67 -22.65 -3.40
CA THR A 116 -12.38 -23.56 -2.48
C THR A 116 -12.24 -25.03 -2.84
N ASN A 117 -11.85 -25.35 -4.08
CA ASN A 117 -11.70 -26.73 -4.56
C ASN A 117 -10.25 -27.00 -4.94
N ALA A 118 -9.54 -27.69 -4.05
CA ALA A 118 -8.13 -28.03 -4.21
C ALA A 118 -7.82 -28.68 -5.57
N GLY A 119 -6.86 -28.12 -6.31
CA GLY A 119 -6.42 -28.60 -7.61
C GLY A 119 -7.40 -28.34 -8.76
N LYS A 120 -8.48 -27.59 -8.50
CA LYS A 120 -9.46 -27.15 -9.52
C LYS A 120 -9.86 -25.70 -9.24
N TYR A 121 -8.88 -24.85 -9.16
CA TYR A 121 -9.11 -23.42 -8.93
C TYR A 121 -9.68 -22.78 -10.19
N THR A 122 -10.55 -21.81 -9.97
CA THR A 122 -11.24 -21.10 -11.06
C THR A 122 -11.29 -19.60 -10.78
N TYR A 123 -11.58 -18.84 -11.81
CA TYR A 123 -11.89 -17.42 -11.70
C TYR A 123 -13.18 -17.09 -12.45
N SER A 124 -13.75 -15.94 -12.21
CA SER A 124 -14.68 -15.31 -13.13
C SER A 124 -14.24 -13.88 -13.44
N LEU A 125 -14.65 -13.42 -14.61
CA LEU A 125 -14.41 -12.08 -15.12
C LEU A 125 -15.73 -11.56 -15.68
N GLU A 126 -16.45 -10.76 -14.91
CA GLU A 126 -17.79 -10.29 -15.26
C GLU A 126 -17.80 -8.78 -15.45
N GLU A 127 -18.16 -8.31 -16.64
CA GLU A 127 -18.38 -6.88 -16.85
C GLU A 127 -19.50 -6.37 -15.93
N THR A 128 -19.30 -5.19 -15.37
CA THR A 128 -20.27 -4.57 -14.48
C THR A 128 -20.53 -3.12 -14.85
N THR A 129 -21.74 -2.64 -14.56
CA THR A 129 -22.11 -1.25 -14.71
C THR A 129 -21.82 -0.43 -13.43
N ILE A 130 -21.11 -0.99 -12.47
CA ILE A 130 -20.70 -0.27 -11.26
C ILE A 130 -19.83 0.91 -11.68
N GLU A 131 -20.23 2.10 -11.25
CA GLU A 131 -19.46 3.32 -11.49
C GLU A 131 -18.10 3.23 -10.80
N LEU A 132 -17.05 3.53 -11.54
CA LEU A 132 -15.68 3.59 -11.05
C LEU A 132 -15.24 5.05 -10.91
N SER A 133 -14.47 5.32 -9.88
CA SER A 133 -13.85 6.62 -9.69
C SER A 133 -12.73 6.89 -10.70
N SER A 134 -12.25 8.12 -10.80
CA SER A 134 -10.99 8.45 -11.45
C SER A 134 -9.84 7.66 -10.81
N ALA A 135 -8.82 7.33 -11.59
CA ALA A 135 -7.65 6.62 -11.09
C ALA A 135 -6.84 7.45 -10.08
N PHE A 136 -6.89 8.77 -10.21
CA PHE A 136 -6.22 9.71 -9.32
C PHE A 136 -6.95 11.05 -9.30
N MET A 137 -6.70 11.82 -8.25
CA MET A 137 -6.95 13.26 -8.18
C MET A 137 -5.62 13.97 -7.95
N THR A 138 -5.45 15.18 -8.47
CA THR A 138 -4.31 16.03 -8.13
C THR A 138 -4.66 16.93 -6.93
N LEU A 139 -3.62 17.43 -6.26
CA LEU A 139 -3.74 18.31 -5.09
C LEU A 139 -3.13 19.69 -5.41
N PRO A 140 -3.71 20.46 -6.34
CA PRO A 140 -3.20 21.80 -6.65
C PRO A 140 -3.34 22.71 -5.42
N GLY A 141 -2.32 23.57 -5.21
CA GLY A 141 -2.29 24.40 -4.02
C GLY A 141 -1.32 25.59 -4.12
N SER A 142 -1.20 26.33 -3.04
CA SER A 142 -0.32 27.50 -2.94
C SER A 142 1.16 27.17 -3.19
N TYR A 143 1.59 25.94 -2.90
CA TYR A 143 2.98 25.48 -3.05
C TYR A 143 3.44 25.36 -4.50
N GLN A 144 2.52 25.32 -5.48
CA GLN A 144 2.84 25.17 -6.91
C GLN A 144 2.00 26.09 -7.83
N GLY A 145 1.34 27.13 -7.27
CA GLY A 145 0.61 28.13 -8.02
C GLY A 145 -0.76 27.68 -8.53
N TRP A 146 -1.40 26.70 -7.86
CA TRP A 146 -2.76 26.23 -8.14
C TRP A 146 -2.96 25.63 -9.55
N SER A 147 -1.92 25.05 -10.14
CA SER A 147 -1.98 24.40 -11.46
C SER A 147 -2.28 22.89 -11.32
N PRO A 148 -3.49 22.40 -11.68
CA PRO A 148 -3.85 21.00 -11.53
C PRO A 148 -3.00 20.04 -12.38
N GLU A 149 -2.52 20.54 -13.54
CA GLU A 149 -1.77 19.76 -14.53
C GLU A 149 -0.25 19.83 -14.32
N ALA A 150 0.22 20.58 -13.32
CA ALA A 150 1.66 20.69 -13.06
C ALA A 150 2.21 19.32 -12.57
N GLU A 151 3.38 18.92 -13.08
CA GLU A 151 4.10 17.71 -12.57
C GLU A 151 4.37 17.79 -11.08
N SER A 152 4.55 19.02 -10.56
CA SER A 152 4.76 19.26 -9.12
C SER A 152 3.49 19.15 -8.27
N ALA A 153 2.30 19.00 -8.88
CA ALA A 153 1.09 18.76 -8.12
C ALA A 153 1.10 17.33 -7.52
N TYR A 154 0.99 17.24 -6.20
CA TYR A 154 0.85 15.94 -5.55
C TYR A 154 -0.41 15.23 -6.03
N LYS A 155 -0.41 13.91 -5.92
CA LYS A 155 -1.53 13.07 -6.34
C LYS A 155 -1.98 12.16 -5.19
N VAL A 156 -3.29 11.94 -5.15
CA VAL A 156 -3.89 10.84 -4.42
C VAL A 156 -4.47 9.86 -5.44
N THR A 157 -4.19 8.57 -5.28
CA THR A 157 -4.55 7.52 -6.24
C THR A 157 -5.59 6.57 -5.65
N SER A 158 -6.46 6.06 -6.51
CA SER A 158 -7.40 4.99 -6.23
C SER A 158 -7.05 3.81 -7.13
N GLU A 159 -6.25 2.88 -6.64
CA GLU A 159 -5.79 1.72 -7.43
C GLU A 159 -6.98 0.81 -7.84
N ALA A 160 -7.90 0.58 -6.90
CA ALA A 160 -9.11 -0.19 -7.15
C ALA A 160 -10.23 0.62 -7.84
N ARG A 161 -10.05 1.92 -8.03
CA ARG A 161 -11.07 2.87 -8.55
C ARG A 161 -12.40 2.79 -7.80
N ASP A 162 -12.31 2.58 -6.49
CA ASP A 162 -13.43 2.37 -5.56
C ASP A 162 -13.84 3.64 -4.80
N PHE A 163 -13.44 4.81 -5.31
CA PHE A 163 -13.67 6.13 -4.70
C PHE A 163 -12.83 6.41 -3.45
N LYS A 164 -11.94 5.49 -3.06
CA LYS A 164 -10.99 5.70 -1.97
C LYS A 164 -9.63 6.04 -2.54
N TYR A 165 -9.10 7.16 -2.14
CA TYR A 165 -7.84 7.70 -2.61
C TYR A 165 -6.83 7.81 -1.49
N THR A 166 -5.58 7.57 -1.80
CA THR A 166 -4.46 7.81 -0.88
C THR A 166 -3.26 8.38 -1.62
N GLY A 167 -2.53 9.23 -0.94
CA GLY A 167 -1.29 9.81 -1.43
C GLY A 167 -0.55 10.50 -0.31
N SER A 168 0.64 11.01 -0.59
CA SER A 168 1.42 11.71 0.42
C SER A 168 2.32 12.79 -0.20
N GLY A 169 2.69 13.78 0.60
CA GLY A 169 3.56 14.85 0.19
C GLY A 169 4.03 15.69 1.37
N TYR A 170 5.10 16.47 1.13
CA TYR A 170 5.58 17.46 2.08
C TYR A 170 4.86 18.78 1.85
N PHE A 171 4.40 19.39 2.94
CA PHE A 171 3.77 20.71 2.94
C PHE A 171 4.39 21.61 3.99
N ASP A 172 4.62 22.85 3.65
CA ASP A 172 4.98 23.89 4.60
C ASP A 172 3.75 24.31 5.43
N ALA A 173 3.99 24.87 6.62
CA ALA A 173 2.91 25.46 7.44
C ALA A 173 2.19 26.57 6.66
N GLY A 174 0.86 26.56 6.72
CA GLY A 174 0.02 27.50 5.99
C GLY A 174 -0.16 27.16 4.51
N THR A 175 0.36 26.02 4.02
CA THR A 175 0.05 25.57 2.67
C THR A 175 -1.43 25.33 2.53
N GLU A 176 -1.99 25.85 1.45
CA GLU A 176 -3.39 25.65 1.06
C GLU A 176 -3.47 24.76 -0.18
N PHE A 177 -4.42 23.84 -0.23
CA PHE A 177 -4.67 23.02 -1.42
C PHE A 177 -6.14 22.61 -1.51
N LYS A 178 -6.53 22.06 -2.67
CA LYS A 178 -7.79 21.35 -2.91
C LYS A 178 -7.52 20.05 -3.64
N PHE A 179 -8.47 19.15 -3.64
CA PHE A 179 -8.50 18.06 -4.60
C PHE A 179 -9.02 18.58 -5.94
N TYR A 180 -8.50 18.02 -7.03
CA TYR A 180 -8.96 18.29 -8.38
C TYR A 180 -9.14 16.98 -9.14
N ASP A 181 -10.37 16.74 -9.61
CA ASP A 181 -10.77 15.54 -10.34
C ASP A 181 -11.36 15.94 -11.70
N GLY A 182 -10.53 15.84 -12.75
CA GLY A 182 -10.96 15.96 -14.15
C GLY A 182 -11.80 17.21 -14.49
N GLY A 183 -11.54 18.35 -13.88
CA GLY A 183 -12.31 19.59 -14.08
C GLY A 183 -13.07 20.04 -12.83
N THR A 184 -13.18 19.19 -11.81
CA THR A 184 -13.94 19.50 -10.60
C THR A 184 -13.01 19.80 -9.44
N TRP A 185 -13.17 20.95 -8.82
CA TRP A 185 -12.48 21.37 -7.61
C TRP A 185 -13.25 20.91 -6.38
N ILE A 186 -12.56 20.20 -5.46
CA ILE A 186 -13.16 19.67 -4.25
C ILE A 186 -12.37 20.21 -3.06
N GLY A 187 -13.03 21.01 -2.23
CA GLY A 187 -12.46 21.60 -1.02
C GLY A 187 -13.08 21.02 0.24
N ILE A 188 -13.02 21.77 1.35
CA ILE A 188 -13.65 21.39 2.62
C ILE A 188 -15.02 22.04 2.77
N VAL A 189 -15.96 21.30 3.38
CA VAL A 189 -17.24 21.81 3.82
C VAL A 189 -17.23 21.87 5.35
N GLY A 190 -17.31 23.08 5.90
CA GLY A 190 -17.11 23.30 7.33
C GLY A 190 -15.64 23.41 7.73
N ASP A 191 -15.31 22.91 8.91
CA ASP A 191 -13.97 23.00 9.50
C ASP A 191 -13.27 21.64 9.49
N ILE A 192 -11.93 21.67 9.54
CA ILE A 192 -11.12 20.48 9.80
C ILE A 192 -11.12 20.20 11.29
N THR A 193 -11.49 19.01 11.70
CA THR A 193 -11.37 18.56 13.10
C THR A 193 -9.94 18.02 13.30
N TRP A 194 -9.08 18.86 13.86
CA TRP A 194 -7.72 18.48 14.21
C TRP A 194 -7.68 17.80 15.58
N ASN A 195 -6.77 16.82 15.74
CA ASN A 195 -6.40 16.32 17.06
C ASN A 195 -5.55 17.37 17.83
N ASP A 196 -5.29 17.14 19.12
CA ASP A 196 -4.68 18.12 20.02
C ASP A 196 -3.31 18.63 19.56
N ASP A 197 -2.48 17.78 18.97
CA ASP A 197 -1.15 18.13 18.45
C ASP A 197 -1.15 18.55 16.96
N GLN A 198 -2.33 18.64 16.36
CA GLN A 198 -2.53 18.98 14.94
C GLN A 198 -1.74 18.07 13.96
N SER A 199 -1.49 16.85 14.37
CA SER A 199 -0.84 15.85 13.51
C SER A 199 -1.82 15.11 12.60
N LYS A 200 -3.13 15.13 12.94
CA LYS A 200 -4.18 14.53 12.15
C LYS A 200 -5.43 15.42 12.13
N GLY A 201 -5.99 15.63 10.94
CA GLY A 201 -7.24 16.33 10.73
C GLY A 201 -8.19 15.52 9.85
N ASP A 202 -9.43 15.37 10.29
CA ASP A 202 -10.52 14.73 9.55
C ASP A 202 -11.54 15.80 9.12
N PHE A 203 -12.11 15.69 7.91
CA PHE A 203 -13.01 16.69 7.36
C PHE A 203 -13.96 16.14 6.31
N VAL A 204 -15.06 16.89 6.09
CA VAL A 204 -15.99 16.66 4.99
C VAL A 204 -15.48 17.40 3.74
N ILE A 205 -15.57 16.78 2.58
CA ILE A 205 -15.16 17.35 1.30
C ILE A 205 -16.38 17.71 0.42
N GLY A 206 -16.22 18.73 -0.45
CA GLY A 206 -17.26 19.18 -1.37
C GLY A 206 -16.85 20.47 -2.07
N ASP A 207 -17.82 21.22 -2.57
CA ASP A 207 -17.59 22.56 -3.13
C ASP A 207 -17.44 23.57 -1.98
N GLY A 208 -16.21 23.72 -1.48
CA GLY A 208 -15.95 24.52 -0.30
C GLY A 208 -14.56 25.16 -0.24
N ALA A 209 -14.10 25.50 0.95
CA ALA A 209 -12.87 26.21 1.21
C ALA A 209 -11.61 25.38 0.89
N ASN A 210 -10.43 26.01 0.95
CA ASN A 210 -9.16 25.33 0.84
C ASN A 210 -8.86 24.51 2.09
N ILE A 211 -8.15 23.40 1.91
CA ILE A 211 -7.56 22.63 3.01
C ILE A 211 -6.28 23.36 3.42
N VAL A 212 -6.12 23.69 4.70
CA VAL A 212 -4.96 24.42 5.22
C VAL A 212 -4.16 23.51 6.13
N ILE A 213 -2.86 23.37 5.85
CA ILE A 213 -1.93 22.60 6.68
C ILE A 213 -1.39 23.48 7.82
N PRO A 214 -1.64 23.13 9.09
CA PRO A 214 -1.26 24.01 10.21
C PRO A 214 0.25 24.01 10.52
N ASN A 215 0.91 22.88 10.37
CA ASN A 215 2.32 22.70 10.71
C ASN A 215 3.08 22.07 9.53
N ALA A 216 4.29 22.52 9.28
CA ALA A 216 5.14 21.91 8.27
C ALA A 216 5.37 20.39 8.56
N GLY A 217 5.43 19.60 7.49
CA GLY A 217 5.69 18.16 7.60
C GLY A 217 5.30 17.37 6.38
N TYR A 218 5.59 16.09 6.44
CA TYR A 218 5.15 15.13 5.45
C TYR A 218 3.81 14.54 5.89
N TYR A 219 2.84 14.55 4.98
CA TYR A 219 1.46 14.13 5.30
C TYR A 219 0.98 13.07 4.34
N LYS A 220 0.28 12.08 4.88
CA LYS A 220 -0.60 11.19 4.15
C LYS A 220 -1.96 11.83 4.03
N ILE A 221 -2.48 11.85 2.82
CA ILE A 221 -3.80 12.36 2.49
C ILE A 221 -4.66 11.19 2.05
N THR A 222 -5.86 11.06 2.60
CA THR A 222 -6.86 10.08 2.16
C THR A 222 -8.16 10.77 1.86
N ALA A 223 -8.91 10.25 0.89
CA ALA A 223 -10.25 10.72 0.58
C ALA A 223 -11.16 9.54 0.20
N ASP A 224 -12.40 9.61 0.62
CA ASP A 224 -13.49 8.74 0.16
C ASP A 224 -14.54 9.66 -0.46
N THR A 225 -14.52 9.77 -1.80
CA THR A 225 -15.41 10.69 -2.53
C THR A 225 -16.84 10.18 -2.60
N LYS A 226 -17.09 8.92 -2.30
CA LYS A 226 -18.45 8.37 -2.17
C LYS A 226 -19.09 8.77 -0.85
N LYS A 227 -18.30 8.79 0.24
CA LYS A 227 -18.74 9.24 1.57
C LYS A 227 -18.55 10.74 1.77
N MET A 228 -17.85 11.40 0.85
CA MET A 228 -17.52 12.83 0.92
C MET A 228 -16.72 13.18 2.17
N VAL A 229 -15.75 12.34 2.54
CA VAL A 229 -14.85 12.56 3.68
C VAL A 229 -13.40 12.42 3.27
N ALA A 230 -12.52 13.14 3.98
CA ALA A 230 -11.09 13.03 3.78
C ALA A 230 -10.34 13.23 5.10
N SER A 231 -9.06 12.87 5.10
CA SER A 231 -8.17 13.16 6.22
C SER A 231 -6.77 13.54 5.73
N VAL A 232 -6.08 14.29 6.56
CA VAL A 232 -4.64 14.55 6.48
C VAL A 232 -4.00 14.08 7.78
N ALA A 233 -2.90 13.33 7.71
CA ALA A 233 -2.20 12.83 8.89
C ALA A 233 -0.69 12.88 8.66
N LYS A 234 0.06 13.37 9.66
CA LYS A 234 1.53 13.31 9.59
C LYS A 234 1.97 11.87 9.41
N THR A 235 2.87 11.66 8.48
CA THR A 235 3.45 10.37 8.15
C THR A 235 4.93 10.53 7.84
N GLY A 236 5.62 9.43 7.66
CA GLY A 236 7.01 9.45 7.26
C GLY A 236 7.76 8.21 7.72
N TRP A 237 9.08 8.30 7.59
CA TRP A 237 9.97 7.32 8.18
C TRP A 237 10.03 7.50 9.69
N GLU A 238 10.10 6.39 10.39
CA GLU A 238 10.31 6.33 11.83
C GLU A 238 11.47 5.37 12.15
N ILE A 239 12.12 5.58 13.28
CA ILE A 239 12.98 4.59 13.90
C ILE A 239 12.16 3.76 14.87
N ILE A 240 12.35 2.45 14.89
CA ILE A 240 11.64 1.51 15.75
C ILE A 240 12.58 0.38 16.16
N GLY A 241 12.47 -0.12 17.37
CA GLY A 241 13.31 -1.22 17.86
C GLY A 241 13.47 -1.22 19.37
N ASP A 242 14.02 -2.31 19.91
CA ASP A 242 14.23 -2.49 21.35
C ASP A 242 15.29 -1.54 21.95
N ALA A 243 16.10 -0.88 21.10
CA ALA A 243 16.90 0.27 21.51
C ALA A 243 16.08 1.48 21.96
N LEU A 244 14.79 1.54 21.64
CA LEU A 244 13.87 2.65 21.95
C LEU A 244 12.94 2.30 23.12
N PRO A 245 12.37 3.32 23.83
CA PRO A 245 11.52 3.08 25.00
C PRO A 245 10.30 2.20 24.74
N ASP A 246 9.66 2.36 23.57
CA ASP A 246 8.44 1.63 23.20
C ASP A 246 8.74 0.34 22.39
N GLY A 247 10.01 -0.03 22.27
CA GLY A 247 10.46 -1.25 21.60
C GLY A 247 9.99 -1.35 20.15
N TRP A 248 9.50 -2.53 19.79
CA TRP A 248 8.99 -2.82 18.44
C TRP A 248 7.50 -2.49 18.26
N ASP A 249 6.84 -1.96 19.29
CA ASP A 249 5.41 -1.63 19.26
C ASP A 249 5.14 -0.28 18.61
N LYS A 250 5.92 0.75 18.99
CA LYS A 250 5.72 2.13 18.53
C LYS A 250 7.05 2.77 18.13
N GLY A 251 7.10 3.25 16.88
CA GLY A 251 8.24 3.99 16.37
C GLY A 251 8.24 5.47 16.76
N GLN A 252 9.38 6.11 16.56
CA GLN A 252 9.55 7.56 16.69
C GLN A 252 9.67 8.17 15.30
N LEU A 253 8.73 9.06 14.97
CA LEU A 253 8.66 9.70 13.64
C LEU A 253 9.87 10.61 13.42
N MET A 254 10.52 10.47 12.29
CA MET A 254 11.61 11.34 11.84
C MET A 254 11.06 12.60 11.16
N THR A 255 11.85 13.65 11.17
CA THR A 255 11.54 14.91 10.48
C THR A 255 12.15 14.89 9.08
N TYR A 256 11.35 15.22 8.07
CA TYR A 256 11.81 15.36 6.69
C TYR A 256 12.39 16.76 6.44
N ASP A 257 13.53 16.81 5.78
CA ASP A 257 14.14 18.03 5.25
C ASP A 257 13.99 18.05 3.72
N PRO A 258 13.14 18.92 3.17
CA PRO A 258 12.91 18.98 1.73
C PRO A 258 14.13 19.51 0.93
N ALA A 259 15.03 20.24 1.56
CA ALA A 259 16.22 20.76 0.90
C ALA A 259 17.26 19.67 0.62
N THR A 260 17.42 18.74 1.55
CA THR A 260 18.35 17.60 1.43
C THR A 260 17.64 16.31 1.02
N GLN A 261 16.31 16.29 1.04
CA GLN A 261 15.47 15.10 0.80
C GLN A 261 15.80 13.95 1.77
N THR A 262 16.19 14.26 2.99
CA THR A 262 16.54 13.28 4.02
C THR A 262 15.60 13.38 5.22
N TRP A 263 15.56 12.30 5.99
CA TRP A 263 14.82 12.19 7.25
C TRP A 263 15.80 12.21 8.41
N SER A 264 15.50 12.88 9.48
CA SER A 264 16.36 12.90 10.66
C SER A 264 15.61 12.95 11.97
N ILE A 265 16.23 12.42 13.00
CA ILE A 265 15.78 12.50 14.38
C ILE A 265 16.99 12.54 15.32
N THR A 266 16.88 13.25 16.43
CA THR A 266 17.80 13.10 17.56
C THR A 266 17.11 12.26 18.62
N ALA A 267 17.67 11.10 18.93
CA ALA A 267 17.08 10.16 19.87
C ALA A 267 18.10 9.66 20.88
N THR A 268 17.66 9.47 22.14
CA THR A 268 18.41 8.74 23.15
C THR A 268 17.97 7.28 23.06
N VAL A 269 18.94 6.39 22.86
CA VAL A 269 18.72 4.96 22.71
C VAL A 269 19.43 4.17 23.81
N ASN A 270 18.90 3.01 24.13
CA ASN A 270 19.57 1.98 24.91
C ASN A 270 20.46 1.12 24.00
N ASP A 271 21.29 0.27 24.60
CA ASP A 271 22.00 -0.77 23.87
C ASP A 271 20.98 -1.78 23.34
N GLY A 272 20.90 -1.94 22.00
CA GLY A 272 19.86 -2.75 21.37
C GLY A 272 19.81 -2.53 19.86
N ASP A 273 18.71 -2.97 19.26
CA ASP A 273 18.52 -2.95 17.82
C ASP A 273 17.44 -1.94 17.39
N LEU A 274 17.59 -1.41 16.18
CA LEU A 274 16.59 -0.59 15.53
C LEU A 274 16.46 -0.90 14.03
N LYS A 275 15.36 -0.44 13.44
CA LYS A 275 15.12 -0.39 11.98
C LYS A 275 14.46 0.92 11.61
N PHE A 276 14.45 1.20 10.32
CA PHE A 276 13.62 2.24 9.74
C PHE A 276 12.33 1.63 9.22
N ARG A 277 11.16 2.28 9.49
CA ARG A 277 9.86 1.83 9.04
C ARG A 277 9.06 3.01 8.48
N TRP A 278 8.35 2.81 7.36
CA TRP A 278 7.51 3.83 6.74
C TRP A 278 6.05 3.71 7.19
N ASP A 279 5.41 4.85 7.49
CA ASP A 279 3.96 4.98 7.74
C ASP A 279 3.44 3.97 8.79
N ALA A 280 4.23 3.73 9.84
CA ALA A 280 3.94 2.77 10.91
C ALA A 280 3.59 1.34 10.41
N SER A 281 4.00 0.99 9.19
CA SER A 281 3.71 -0.29 8.52
C SER A 281 4.98 -1.08 8.23
N TRP A 282 4.96 -2.38 8.49
CA TRP A 282 6.08 -3.26 8.14
C TRP A 282 6.19 -3.59 6.65
N THR A 283 5.22 -3.17 5.83
CA THR A 283 5.26 -3.33 4.37
C THR A 283 6.49 -2.67 3.76
N ILE A 284 6.87 -1.47 4.25
CA ILE A 284 8.09 -0.79 3.82
C ILE A 284 8.97 -0.56 5.05
N ASN A 285 10.09 -1.24 5.10
CA ASN A 285 11.07 -1.11 6.18
C ASN A 285 12.49 -1.33 5.67
N LEU A 286 13.44 -0.63 6.23
CA LEU A 286 14.86 -0.72 5.86
C LEU A 286 15.71 -1.11 7.05
N GLY A 287 16.71 -1.93 6.81
CA GLY A 287 17.71 -2.34 7.80
C GLY A 287 19.02 -2.80 7.16
N GLY A 288 19.96 -3.23 7.97
CA GLY A 288 21.26 -3.76 7.53
C GLY A 288 22.39 -2.75 7.57
N ASP A 289 23.30 -2.80 6.58
CA ASP A 289 24.44 -1.89 6.48
C ASP A 289 23.95 -0.45 6.24
N LEU A 290 24.41 0.49 7.07
CA LEU A 290 24.06 1.90 6.96
C LEU A 290 24.43 2.54 5.61
N ASN A 291 25.40 2.01 4.89
CA ASN A 291 25.80 2.48 3.55
C ASN A 291 25.01 1.80 2.42
N ALA A 292 24.26 0.74 2.73
CA ALA A 292 23.51 -0.07 1.76
C ALA A 292 22.31 -0.76 2.45
N LEU A 293 21.37 0.03 2.95
CA LEU A 293 20.15 -0.49 3.58
C LEU A 293 19.34 -1.32 2.58
N THR A 294 18.68 -2.35 3.06
CA THR A 294 17.81 -3.20 2.23
C THR A 294 16.40 -3.29 2.79
N GLN A 295 15.43 -3.44 1.88
CA GLN A 295 14.05 -3.73 2.23
C GLN A 295 13.97 -5.05 2.98
N GLY A 296 13.34 -5.03 4.17
CA GLY A 296 13.29 -6.21 5.03
C GLY A 296 14.64 -6.64 5.63
N GLY A 297 15.70 -5.84 5.46
CA GLY A 297 17.06 -6.15 5.92
C GLY A 297 17.17 -6.40 7.42
N PRO A 298 18.32 -6.93 7.90
CA PRO A 298 18.53 -7.22 9.31
C PRO A 298 18.45 -5.96 10.18
N ASN A 299 18.26 -6.15 11.48
CA ASN A 299 18.27 -5.06 12.43
C ASN A 299 19.65 -4.37 12.48
N ILE A 300 19.63 -3.09 12.85
CA ILE A 300 20.83 -2.27 13.03
C ILE A 300 21.10 -2.17 14.51
N HIS A 301 22.22 -2.72 14.97
CA HIS A 301 22.62 -2.63 16.36
C HIS A 301 23.19 -1.24 16.69
N VAL A 302 22.78 -0.66 17.83
CA VAL A 302 23.27 0.61 18.34
C VAL A 302 23.61 0.48 19.82
N SER A 303 24.72 1.07 20.26
CA SER A 303 25.06 1.15 21.68
C SER A 303 24.26 2.28 22.35
N ALA A 304 24.10 2.19 23.67
CA ALA A 304 23.42 3.22 24.44
C ALA A 304 24.07 4.61 24.26
N GLY A 305 23.24 5.63 24.02
CA GLY A 305 23.71 7.00 23.78
C GLY A 305 22.65 7.91 23.19
N THR A 306 23.00 9.16 22.99
CA THR A 306 22.16 10.11 22.24
C THR A 306 22.77 10.37 20.89
N TYR A 307 21.99 10.12 19.82
CA TYR A 307 22.46 10.17 18.44
C TYR A 307 21.58 11.04 17.57
N LYS A 308 22.22 11.74 16.63
CA LYS A 308 21.54 12.22 15.43
C LYS A 308 21.54 11.07 14.42
N ILE A 309 20.34 10.62 14.07
CA ILE A 309 20.10 9.56 13.08
C ILE A 309 19.52 10.21 11.85
N THR A 310 20.15 9.99 10.69
CA THR A 310 19.71 10.54 9.40
C THR A 310 19.53 9.39 8.41
N LEU A 311 18.40 9.38 7.70
CA LEU A 311 18.05 8.41 6.66
C LEU A 311 17.91 9.14 5.31
N ASP A 312 18.68 8.73 4.33
CA ASP A 312 18.50 9.00 2.91
C ASP A 312 17.82 7.78 2.27
N ALA A 313 16.49 7.79 2.28
CA ALA A 313 15.69 6.68 1.78
C ALA A 313 15.80 6.52 0.27
N ASN A 314 16.10 7.60 -0.47
CA ASN A 314 16.25 7.56 -1.93
C ASN A 314 17.51 6.78 -2.36
N ASN A 315 18.56 6.85 -1.54
CA ASN A 315 19.83 6.18 -1.80
C ASN A 315 20.04 4.95 -0.89
N ASN A 316 19.04 4.58 -0.08
CA ASN A 316 19.12 3.47 0.88
C ASN A 316 20.35 3.58 1.82
N LYS A 317 20.56 4.76 2.38
CA LYS A 317 21.67 5.04 3.28
C LYS A 317 21.21 5.71 4.56
N ALA A 318 21.94 5.46 5.64
CA ALA A 318 21.72 6.17 6.88
C ALA A 318 23.05 6.52 7.56
N THR A 319 22.98 7.45 8.50
CA THR A 319 24.08 7.76 9.42
C THR A 319 23.56 7.80 10.85
N ILE A 320 24.36 7.34 11.79
CA ILE A 320 24.11 7.39 13.23
C ILE A 320 25.35 8.03 13.84
N THR A 321 25.24 9.27 14.31
CA THR A 321 26.35 10.05 14.86
C THR A 321 26.03 10.54 16.26
N PRO A 322 26.97 10.55 17.21
CA PRO A 322 26.74 11.15 18.52
C PRO A 322 26.20 12.59 18.38
N ALA A 323 25.18 12.95 19.18
CA ALA A 323 24.54 14.27 19.15
C ALA A 323 25.22 15.25 20.11
#